data_6a96ff66e139f0c0d464fabf2f69bb75
#
_entry.id   6a96ff66e139f0c0d464fabf2f69bb75
#
_cell.length_a   1.000
_cell.length_b   1.000
_cell.length_c   1.000
_cell.angle_alpha   90.00
_cell.angle_beta   90.00
_cell.angle_gamma   90.00
#
_symmetry.space_group_name_H-M   'P 1'
#
loop_
_entity.id
_entity.type
_entity.pdbx_description
1 polymer ?
#
loop_
_entity_poly.entity_id
_entity_poly.type
_entity_poly.pdbx_seq_one_letter_code
_entity_poly.pdbx_strand_id
1 'polypeptide(L)'
;MIRLATADDEEAILGMAREFVAFSPYAEFAVTEDDELRATIKWCMSNATVFVAENKGTLIGMLVAVVAPLWYAPQALVASEMAWWIDTRHRRSTAAIRLVQAFEQWAREKGATAVCMSNLDVENANVVSGMLKRMGYTSTEQTHTKRI
;
A
#
# COMPACT_ATOMS: atom_id res chain seq x y z
N MET A 1 11.72 -6.07 -10.41
CA MET A 1 10.70 -7.15 -10.53
C MET A 1 9.59 -6.90 -9.51
N ILE A 2 8.32 -7.27 -9.81
CA ILE A 2 7.24 -7.27 -8.80
C ILE A 2 6.90 -8.72 -8.51
N ARG A 3 6.76 -9.07 -7.24
CA ARG A 3 6.38 -10.40 -6.76
C ARG A 3 5.64 -10.32 -5.42
N LEU A 4 5.06 -11.42 -4.99
CA LEU A 4 4.55 -11.54 -3.64
C LEU A 4 5.71 -11.61 -2.64
N ALA A 5 5.47 -11.08 -1.44
CA ALA A 5 6.42 -11.19 -0.34
C ALA A 5 6.52 -12.63 0.16
N THR A 6 7.69 -12.98 0.64
CA THR A 6 8.00 -14.24 1.31
C THR A 6 8.46 -13.99 2.75
N ALA A 7 8.56 -15.01 3.56
CA ALA A 7 9.06 -14.87 4.94
C ALA A 7 10.44 -14.20 5.02
N ASP A 8 11.28 -14.40 4.03
CA ASP A 8 12.63 -13.82 3.97
C ASP A 8 12.63 -12.30 3.76
N ASP A 9 11.49 -11.73 3.34
CA ASP A 9 11.35 -10.29 3.10
C ASP A 9 10.97 -9.51 4.38
N GLU A 10 10.65 -10.17 5.49
CA GLU A 10 10.11 -9.56 6.71
C GLU A 10 10.93 -8.36 7.19
N GLU A 11 12.25 -8.51 7.29
CA GLU A 11 13.14 -7.44 7.77
C GLU A 11 13.18 -6.24 6.82
N ALA A 12 13.21 -6.50 5.52
CA ALA A 12 13.20 -5.42 4.54
C ALA A 12 11.85 -4.69 4.52
N ILE A 13 10.73 -5.41 4.65
CA ILE A 13 9.38 -4.84 4.77
C ILE A 13 9.28 -4.01 6.06
N LEU A 14 9.81 -4.50 7.19
CA LEU A 14 9.85 -3.76 8.44
C LEU A 14 10.60 -2.43 8.29
N GLY A 15 11.73 -2.42 7.60
CA GLY A 15 12.47 -1.19 7.29
C GLY A 15 11.63 -0.18 6.51
N MET A 16 10.95 -0.64 5.45
CA MET A 16 10.07 0.21 4.64
C MET A 16 8.83 0.68 5.43
N ALA A 17 8.28 -0.17 6.29
CA ALA A 17 7.14 0.19 7.13
C ALA A 17 7.51 1.27 8.17
N ARG A 18 8.71 1.24 8.76
CA ARG A 18 9.21 2.32 9.62
C ARG A 18 9.29 3.66 8.87
N GLU A 19 9.82 3.64 7.64
CA GLU A 19 9.89 4.84 6.81
C GLU A 19 8.48 5.35 6.47
N PHE A 20 7.54 4.46 6.13
CA PHE A 20 6.15 4.80 5.87
C PHE A 20 5.49 5.45 7.11
N VAL A 21 5.63 4.85 8.30
CA VAL A 21 5.07 5.38 9.56
C VAL A 21 5.65 6.76 9.85
N ALA A 22 6.96 6.93 9.75
CA ALA A 22 7.62 8.21 10.01
C ALA A 22 7.21 9.31 9.02
N PHE A 23 6.86 8.93 7.79
CA PHE A 23 6.39 9.85 6.74
C PHE A 23 4.89 10.17 6.87
N SER A 24 4.12 9.32 7.55
CA SER A 24 2.67 9.45 7.68
C SER A 24 2.29 10.67 8.55
N PRO A 25 1.26 11.43 8.18
CA PRO A 25 0.71 12.48 9.04
C PRO A 25 0.13 11.92 10.35
N TYR A 26 -0.11 10.63 10.44
CA TYR A 26 -0.57 9.96 11.67
C TYR A 26 0.55 9.76 12.70
N ALA A 27 1.83 9.93 12.33
CA ALA A 27 2.96 9.82 13.24
C ALA A 27 2.89 10.77 14.45
N GLU A 28 2.14 11.87 14.34
CA GLU A 28 1.93 12.82 15.44
C GLU A 28 1.19 12.20 16.65
N PHE A 29 0.40 11.15 16.45
CA PHE A 29 -0.43 10.53 17.50
C PHE A 29 -0.47 9.00 17.45
N ALA A 30 0.04 8.38 16.41
CA ALA A 30 0.14 6.94 16.26
C ALA A 30 1.62 6.52 16.39
N VAL A 31 2.05 6.36 17.66
CA VAL A 31 3.39 5.85 17.96
C VAL A 31 3.32 4.33 17.95
N THR A 32 4.25 3.67 17.29
CA THR A 32 4.35 2.21 17.27
C THR A 32 5.78 1.79 17.58
N GLU A 33 5.91 0.76 18.41
CA GLU A 33 7.18 0.12 18.70
C GLU A 33 7.51 -0.94 17.63
N ASP A 34 8.78 -1.25 17.47
CA ASP A 34 9.25 -2.19 16.45
C ASP A 34 8.61 -3.58 16.55
N ASP A 35 8.40 -4.08 17.77
CA ASP A 35 7.79 -5.39 18.00
C ASP A 35 6.31 -5.40 17.57
N GLU A 36 5.59 -4.31 17.81
CA GLU A 36 4.19 -4.13 17.37
C GLU A 36 4.11 -4.04 15.85
N LEU A 37 5.00 -3.26 15.23
CA LEU A 37 5.06 -3.12 13.79
C LEU A 37 5.42 -4.46 13.12
N ARG A 38 6.36 -5.20 13.68
CA ARG A 38 6.72 -6.55 13.23
C ARG A 38 5.55 -7.52 13.34
N ALA A 39 4.80 -7.50 14.45
CA ALA A 39 3.60 -8.31 14.61
C ALA A 39 2.54 -7.96 13.55
N THR A 40 2.35 -6.67 13.26
CA THR A 40 1.46 -6.20 12.20
C THR A 40 1.88 -6.69 10.82
N ILE A 41 3.17 -6.64 10.50
CA ILE A 41 3.70 -7.14 9.22
C ILE A 41 3.44 -8.65 9.07
N LYS A 42 3.71 -9.44 10.11
CA LYS A 42 3.41 -10.88 10.12
C LYS A 42 1.93 -11.16 9.91
N TRP A 43 1.08 -10.38 10.57
CA TRP A 43 -0.36 -10.48 10.37
C TRP A 43 -0.74 -10.15 8.92
N CYS A 44 -0.21 -9.08 8.33
CA CYS A 44 -0.45 -8.72 6.92
C CYS A 44 0.00 -9.83 5.97
N MET A 45 1.17 -10.43 6.20
CA MET A 45 1.69 -11.51 5.36
C MET A 45 0.83 -12.78 5.44
N SER A 46 0.10 -12.99 6.55
CA SER A 46 -0.76 -14.15 6.76
C SER A 46 -2.22 -13.93 6.34
N ASN A 47 -2.73 -12.69 6.41
CA ASN A 47 -4.16 -12.37 6.30
C ASN A 47 -4.49 -11.39 5.16
N ALA A 48 -3.48 -10.74 4.61
CA ALA A 48 -3.58 -9.82 3.48
C ALA A 48 -2.69 -10.32 2.33
N THR A 49 -2.56 -9.54 1.28
CA THR A 49 -1.61 -9.79 0.21
C THR A 49 -0.55 -8.70 0.21
N VAL A 50 0.71 -9.10 0.28
CA VAL A 50 1.84 -8.17 0.28
C VAL A 50 2.63 -8.34 -1.01
N PHE A 51 2.66 -7.29 -1.82
CA PHE A 51 3.51 -7.19 -3.01
C PHE A 51 4.78 -6.45 -2.66
N VAL A 52 5.88 -6.87 -3.26
CA VAL A 52 7.17 -6.20 -3.15
C VAL A 52 7.74 -5.87 -4.52
N ALA A 53 8.38 -4.71 -4.61
CA ALA A 53 9.18 -4.30 -5.76
C ALA A 53 10.65 -4.55 -5.45
N GLU A 54 11.28 -5.35 -6.28
CA GLU A 54 12.69 -5.73 -6.14
C GLU A 54 13.52 -5.16 -7.30
N ASN A 55 14.68 -4.63 -6.97
CA ASN A 55 15.69 -4.17 -7.91
C ASN A 55 17.06 -4.74 -7.52
N LYS A 56 17.62 -5.59 -8.37
CA LYS A 56 18.94 -6.23 -8.17
C LYS A 56 19.10 -6.88 -6.78
N GLY A 57 18.08 -7.63 -6.35
CA GLY A 57 18.08 -8.33 -5.05
C GLY A 57 17.77 -7.46 -3.84
N THR A 58 17.47 -6.18 -4.03
CA THR A 58 17.08 -5.26 -2.94
C THR A 58 15.61 -4.87 -3.08
N LEU A 59 14.83 -4.93 -2.01
CA LEU A 59 13.47 -4.42 -2.01
C LEU A 59 13.49 -2.88 -2.02
N ILE A 60 12.72 -2.31 -2.93
CA ILE A 60 12.63 -0.86 -3.15
C ILE A 60 11.19 -0.33 -3.03
N GLY A 61 10.24 -1.20 -2.70
CA GLY A 61 8.86 -0.80 -2.50
C GLY A 61 7.99 -1.97 -2.05
N MET A 62 6.86 -1.64 -1.46
CA MET A 62 5.84 -2.59 -1.01
C MET A 62 4.44 -2.04 -1.26
N LEU A 63 3.45 -2.94 -1.36
CA LEU A 63 2.02 -2.63 -1.36
C LEU A 63 1.29 -3.75 -0.62
N VAL A 64 0.52 -3.38 0.39
CA VAL A 64 -0.33 -4.29 1.18
C VAL A 64 -1.77 -4.11 0.73
N ALA A 65 -2.46 -5.20 0.41
CA ALA A 65 -3.80 -5.18 -0.14
C ALA A 65 -4.72 -6.21 0.51
N VAL A 66 -6.00 -5.86 0.57
CA VAL A 66 -7.10 -6.74 1.01
C VAL A 66 -8.26 -6.68 0.01
N VAL A 67 -9.10 -7.72 0.01
CA VAL A 67 -10.38 -7.72 -0.69
C VAL A 67 -11.49 -7.92 0.34
N ALA A 68 -12.49 -7.06 0.28
CA ALA A 68 -13.66 -7.16 1.14
C ALA A 68 -14.92 -6.73 0.41
N PRO A 69 -16.11 -7.22 0.79
CA PRO A 69 -17.37 -6.69 0.28
C PRO A 69 -17.62 -5.28 0.81
N LEU A 70 -18.31 -4.47 0.03
CA LEU A 70 -18.89 -3.23 0.55
C LEU A 70 -19.92 -3.58 1.64
N TRP A 71 -19.88 -2.84 2.76
CA TRP A 71 -20.72 -3.14 3.92
C TRP A 71 -22.23 -3.15 3.61
N TYR A 72 -22.67 -2.38 2.61
CA TYR A 72 -24.06 -2.29 2.16
C TYR A 72 -24.35 -3.05 0.87
N ALA A 73 -23.34 -3.64 0.24
CA ALA A 73 -23.46 -4.38 -1.02
C ALA A 73 -22.54 -5.61 -1.00
N PRO A 74 -22.94 -6.69 -0.31
CA PRO A 74 -22.06 -7.85 -0.06
C PRO A 74 -21.64 -8.60 -1.34
N GLN A 75 -22.32 -8.36 -2.46
CA GLN A 75 -21.94 -8.94 -3.77
C GLN A 75 -20.86 -8.11 -4.49
N ALA A 76 -20.61 -6.87 -4.06
CA ALA A 76 -19.60 -6.00 -4.63
C ALA A 76 -18.29 -6.13 -3.85
N LEU A 77 -17.35 -6.91 -4.35
CA LEU A 77 -16.02 -7.03 -3.78
C LEU A 77 -15.17 -5.85 -4.22
N VAL A 78 -14.50 -5.22 -3.26
CA VAL A 78 -13.57 -4.12 -3.50
C VAL A 78 -12.20 -4.53 -2.98
N ALA A 79 -11.19 -4.38 -3.83
CA ALA A 79 -9.81 -4.51 -3.42
C ALA A 79 -9.29 -3.14 -2.97
N SER A 80 -8.75 -3.06 -1.76
CA SER A 80 -8.23 -1.83 -1.19
C SER A 80 -6.77 -2.00 -0.79
N GLU A 81 -5.95 -1.00 -1.08
CA GLU A 81 -4.65 -0.94 -0.48
C GLU A 81 -4.77 -0.51 0.99
N MET A 82 -3.92 -1.04 1.85
CA MET A 82 -3.79 -0.67 3.26
C MET A 82 -2.57 0.22 3.49
N ALA A 83 -1.52 -0.03 2.74
CA ALA A 83 -0.28 0.74 2.75
C ALA A 83 0.48 0.47 1.44
N TRP A 84 1.12 1.50 0.91
CA TRP A 84 2.09 1.33 -0.15
C TRP A 84 3.23 2.33 -0.01
N TRP A 85 4.42 1.87 -0.31
CA TRP A 85 5.64 2.63 -0.13
C TRP A 85 6.63 2.35 -1.22
N ILE A 86 7.32 3.40 -1.67
CA ILE A 86 8.51 3.30 -2.52
C ILE A 86 9.63 4.02 -1.78
N ASP A 87 10.74 3.33 -1.63
CA ASP A 87 11.99 3.92 -1.11
C ASP A 87 12.25 5.26 -1.81
N THR A 88 12.51 6.28 -1.02
CA THR A 88 12.64 7.68 -1.47
C THR A 88 13.65 7.82 -2.61
N ARG A 89 14.72 7.02 -2.60
CA ARG A 89 15.76 6.97 -3.64
C ARG A 89 15.27 6.41 -4.98
N HIS A 90 14.12 5.71 -4.97
CA HIS A 90 13.55 5.01 -6.12
C HIS A 90 12.21 5.57 -6.60
N ARG A 91 11.71 6.66 -6.01
CA ARG A 91 10.40 7.28 -6.33
C ARG A 91 10.27 7.77 -7.78
N ARG A 92 11.39 7.99 -8.49
CA ARG A 92 11.40 8.36 -9.92
C ARG A 92 11.42 7.16 -10.86
N SER A 93 11.39 5.94 -10.33
CA SER A 93 11.32 4.71 -11.12
C SER A 93 9.88 4.33 -11.47
N THR A 94 9.73 3.31 -12.29
CA THR A 94 8.41 2.74 -12.63
C THR A 94 7.86 1.79 -11.55
N ALA A 95 8.55 1.63 -10.40
CA ALA A 95 8.18 0.67 -9.38
C ALA A 95 6.78 0.91 -8.82
N ALA A 96 6.41 2.17 -8.55
CA ALA A 96 5.08 2.54 -8.07
C ALA A 96 3.97 2.07 -9.05
N ILE A 97 4.09 2.43 -10.32
CA ILE A 97 3.12 2.05 -11.37
C ILE A 97 3.03 0.53 -11.47
N ARG A 98 4.16 -0.17 -11.46
CA ARG A 98 4.18 -1.63 -11.58
C ARG A 98 3.58 -2.35 -10.37
N LEU A 99 3.74 -1.81 -9.16
CA LEU A 99 3.04 -2.32 -7.95
C LEU A 99 1.54 -2.16 -8.08
N VAL A 100 1.06 -0.98 -8.50
CA VAL A 100 -0.37 -0.74 -8.71
C VAL A 100 -0.93 -1.67 -9.80
N GLN A 101 -0.24 -1.87 -10.90
CA GLN A 101 -0.65 -2.80 -11.96
C GLN A 101 -0.74 -4.26 -11.46
N ALA A 102 0.23 -4.71 -10.65
CA ALA A 102 0.19 -6.04 -10.05
C ALA A 102 -0.99 -6.19 -9.07
N PHE A 103 -1.25 -5.17 -8.28
CA PHE A 103 -2.41 -5.09 -7.41
C PHE A 103 -3.74 -5.15 -8.20
N GLU A 104 -3.87 -4.39 -9.28
CA GLU A 104 -5.07 -4.42 -10.14
C GLU A 104 -5.28 -5.80 -10.78
N GLN A 105 -4.22 -6.45 -11.24
CA GLN A 105 -4.29 -7.78 -11.81
C GLN A 105 -4.76 -8.80 -10.77
N TRP A 106 -4.15 -8.78 -9.59
CA TRP A 106 -4.56 -9.62 -8.46
C TRP A 106 -6.01 -9.38 -8.04
N ALA A 107 -6.46 -8.12 -8.01
CA ALA A 107 -7.84 -7.77 -7.68
C ALA A 107 -8.84 -8.40 -8.66
N ARG A 108 -8.53 -8.37 -9.97
CA ARG A 108 -9.34 -9.03 -11.00
C ARG A 108 -9.40 -10.54 -10.78
N GLU A 109 -8.28 -11.17 -10.46
CA GLU A 109 -8.19 -12.62 -10.16
C GLU A 109 -9.00 -13.00 -8.91
N LYS A 110 -9.14 -12.08 -7.95
CA LYS A 110 -9.99 -12.24 -6.75
C LYS A 110 -11.47 -11.93 -7.00
N GLY A 111 -11.85 -11.54 -8.21
CA GLY A 111 -13.23 -11.19 -8.56
C GLY A 111 -13.67 -9.83 -8.03
N ALA A 112 -12.74 -8.95 -7.69
CA ALA A 112 -13.07 -7.59 -7.27
C ALA A 112 -13.69 -6.80 -8.45
N THR A 113 -14.74 -6.06 -8.15
CA THR A 113 -15.43 -5.19 -9.11
C THR A 113 -14.83 -3.80 -9.18
N ALA A 114 -14.07 -3.42 -8.15
CA ALA A 114 -13.34 -2.15 -8.10
C ALA A 114 -12.05 -2.30 -7.30
N VAL A 115 -11.13 -1.37 -7.55
CA VAL A 115 -9.89 -1.19 -6.79
C VAL A 115 -9.84 0.21 -6.20
N CYS A 116 -9.42 0.32 -4.94
CA CYS A 116 -9.23 1.57 -4.24
C CYS A 116 -7.76 1.77 -3.87
N MET A 117 -7.24 2.93 -4.20
CA MET A 117 -5.91 3.39 -3.84
C MET A 117 -6.03 4.71 -3.10
N SER A 118 -5.36 4.82 -1.96
CA SER A 118 -5.27 6.07 -1.20
C SER A 118 -3.88 6.69 -1.35
N ASN A 119 -3.79 7.97 -1.16
CA ASN A 119 -2.52 8.65 -0.97
C ASN A 119 -2.62 9.60 0.23
N LEU A 120 -1.59 9.64 1.04
CA LEU A 120 -1.51 10.56 2.16
C LEU A 120 -1.45 12.01 1.65
N ASP A 121 -2.11 12.92 2.36
CA ASP A 121 -2.05 14.36 2.09
C ASP A 121 -0.76 14.95 2.67
N VAL A 122 0.33 14.77 1.94
CA VAL A 122 1.69 15.18 2.29
C VAL A 122 2.35 15.83 1.10
N GLU A 123 3.57 16.30 1.28
CA GLU A 123 4.39 16.78 0.15
C GLU A 123 4.42 15.75 -0.98
N ASN A 124 4.15 16.17 -2.20
CA ASN A 124 4.00 15.33 -3.40
C ASN A 124 2.66 14.57 -3.56
N ALA A 125 1.65 14.80 -2.71
CA ALA A 125 0.32 14.19 -2.88
C ALA A 125 -0.24 14.39 -4.30
N ASN A 126 -0.03 15.58 -4.89
CA ASN A 126 -0.45 15.90 -6.25
C ASN A 126 0.25 15.04 -7.33
N VAL A 127 1.49 14.63 -7.12
CA VAL A 127 2.23 13.75 -8.05
C VAL A 127 1.61 12.36 -8.05
N VAL A 128 1.30 11.84 -6.87
CA VAL A 128 0.66 10.53 -6.70
C VAL A 128 -0.76 10.54 -7.28
N SER A 129 -1.56 11.54 -6.92
CA SER A 129 -2.92 11.71 -7.47
C SER A 129 -2.91 11.85 -8.99
N GLY A 130 -1.96 12.60 -9.55
CA GLY A 130 -1.78 12.74 -10.99
C GLY A 130 -1.38 11.42 -11.68
N MET A 131 -0.58 10.60 -11.03
CA MET A 131 -0.21 9.26 -11.52
C MET A 131 -1.45 8.35 -11.53
N LEU A 132 -2.17 8.24 -10.41
CA LEU A 132 -3.38 7.43 -10.30
C LEU A 132 -4.44 7.86 -11.33
N LYS A 133 -4.64 9.17 -11.51
CA LYS A 133 -5.57 9.69 -12.53
C LYS A 133 -5.18 9.26 -13.96
N ARG A 134 -3.89 9.27 -14.30
CA ARG A 134 -3.40 8.75 -15.60
C ARG A 134 -3.59 7.24 -15.76
N MET A 135 -3.65 6.49 -14.65
CA MET A 135 -3.96 5.07 -14.62
C MET A 135 -5.48 4.78 -14.65
N GLY A 136 -6.33 5.80 -14.71
CA GLY A 136 -7.79 5.67 -14.82
C GLY A 136 -8.55 5.76 -13.49
N TYR A 137 -7.87 6.06 -12.38
CA TYR A 137 -8.54 6.29 -11.10
C TYR A 137 -9.25 7.63 -11.06
N THR A 138 -10.40 7.65 -10.39
CA THR A 138 -11.15 8.87 -10.08
C THR A 138 -11.20 9.05 -8.57
N SER A 139 -11.14 10.28 -8.07
CA SER A 139 -11.30 10.55 -6.65
C SER A 139 -12.74 10.33 -6.23
N THR A 140 -12.97 9.47 -5.24
CA THR A 140 -14.30 9.10 -4.74
C THR A 140 -14.53 9.48 -3.28
N GLU A 141 -13.47 9.61 -2.50
CA GLU A 141 -13.56 9.91 -1.07
C GLU A 141 -12.46 10.89 -0.62
N GLN A 142 -12.74 11.61 0.45
CA GLN A 142 -11.77 12.41 1.20
C GLN A 142 -11.87 12.05 2.67
N THR A 143 -10.75 11.78 3.33
CA THR A 143 -10.69 11.53 4.77
C THR A 143 -10.27 12.79 5.51
N HIS A 144 -11.03 13.14 6.55
CA HIS A 144 -10.73 14.25 7.45
C HIS A 144 -10.45 13.70 8.84
N THR A 145 -9.30 14.01 9.41
CA THR A 145 -8.87 13.50 10.72
C THR A 145 -8.84 14.63 11.73
N LYS A 146 -9.34 14.37 12.93
CA LYS A 146 -9.25 15.27 14.08
C LYS A 146 -8.73 14.48 15.28
N ARG A 147 -7.66 14.95 15.88
CA ARG A 147 -7.20 14.42 17.18
C ARG A 147 -8.16 14.88 18.29
N ILE A 148 -8.52 13.98 19.17
CA ILE A 148 -9.39 14.19 20.33
C ILE A 148 -8.63 13.99 21.64
#